data_9aea67d6b33598372ef2620768ab83c9
#
_entry.id   9aea67d6b33598372ef2620768ab83c9
#
_cell.length_a   1.000
_cell.length_b   1.000
_cell.length_c   1.000
_cell.angle_alpha   90.00
_cell.angle_beta   90.00
_cell.angle_gamma   90.00
#
_symmetry.space_group_name_H-M   'P 1'
#
loop_
_entity.id
_entity.type
_entity.pdbx_description
1 polymer ?
#
loop_
_entity_poly.entity_id
_entity_poly.type
_entity_poly.pdbx_seq_one_letter_code
_entity_poly.pdbx_strand_id
1 'polypeptide(L)'
;WNTLEPYFTQLLDRAIQSKADLEQWLKDSSELEAVISEDACWRQVRMTCDTENKTLEEAFNYFYVEIAPKMQPYADKLNRKLVACAFTKELDAEKYFTYLRSIQKSIDLFREANIPIMSELSVMQQQFGEIAGKMTVEVEGKEYTLQQAAKFLESSDRKLREEVYMKIQNRRYQDREALNTLFDQLVAKRHQLA
;
A
#
# COMPACT_ATOMS: atom_id res chain seq x y z
N TRP A 1 -17.42 -5.46 1.91
CA TRP A 1 -17.85 -4.34 1.08
C TRP A 1 -19.18 -3.76 1.55
N ASN A 2 -20.19 -4.55 1.74
CA ASN A 2 -21.55 -4.11 2.10
C ASN A 2 -21.62 -3.17 3.33
N THR A 3 -20.64 -3.25 4.21
CA THR A 3 -20.53 -2.35 5.38
C THR A 3 -19.93 -0.99 5.02
N LEU A 4 -19.04 -0.93 4.02
CA LEU A 4 -18.34 0.29 3.61
C LEU A 4 -19.12 1.10 2.57
N GLU A 5 -19.76 0.44 1.62
CA GLU A 5 -20.45 1.10 0.50
C GLU A 5 -21.47 2.17 0.94
N PRO A 6 -22.28 1.96 2.00
CA PRO A 6 -23.22 2.99 2.47
C PRO A 6 -22.56 4.31 2.84
N TYR A 7 -21.35 4.31 3.40
CA TYR A 7 -20.62 5.52 3.76
C TYR A 7 -20.18 6.30 2.52
N PHE A 8 -19.69 5.59 1.49
CA PHE A 8 -19.35 6.21 0.21
C PHE A 8 -20.59 6.80 -0.46
N THR A 9 -21.69 6.07 -0.49
CA THR A 9 -22.95 6.52 -1.06
C THR A 9 -23.49 7.74 -0.33
N GLN A 10 -23.46 7.74 1.00
CA GLN A 10 -23.88 8.89 1.82
C GLN A 10 -23.07 10.16 1.50
N LEU A 11 -21.75 10.02 1.32
CA LEU A 11 -20.90 11.16 0.94
C LEU A 11 -21.21 11.64 -0.48
N LEU A 12 -21.47 10.71 -1.42
CA LEU A 12 -21.83 11.07 -2.79
C LEU A 12 -23.18 11.78 -2.89
N ASP A 13 -24.17 11.33 -2.14
CA ASP A 13 -25.54 11.84 -2.21
C ASP A 13 -25.74 13.12 -1.37
N ARG A 14 -24.83 13.40 -0.42
CA ARG A 14 -24.93 14.57 0.47
C ARG A 14 -24.92 15.87 -0.34
N ALA A 15 -25.94 16.69 -0.17
CA ALA A 15 -25.98 18.06 -0.72
C ALA A 15 -24.95 18.95 0.00
N ILE A 16 -24.25 19.79 -0.76
CA ILE A 16 -23.32 20.80 -0.26
C ILE A 16 -23.89 22.14 -0.66
N GLN A 17 -24.34 22.93 0.32
CA GLN A 17 -25.08 24.17 0.11
C GLN A 17 -24.31 25.42 0.56
N SER A 18 -23.14 25.21 1.19
CA SER A 18 -22.26 26.27 1.69
C SER A 18 -20.81 25.82 1.76
N LYS A 19 -19.90 26.80 1.93
CA LYS A 19 -18.49 26.51 2.25
C LYS A 19 -18.34 25.67 3.52
N ALA A 20 -19.14 25.96 4.56
CA ALA A 20 -19.09 25.23 5.81
C ALA A 20 -19.52 23.76 5.62
N ASP A 21 -20.54 23.49 4.78
CA ASP A 21 -20.94 22.12 4.43
C ASP A 21 -19.83 21.40 3.68
N LEU A 22 -19.13 22.10 2.77
CA LEU A 22 -17.99 21.53 2.04
C LEU A 22 -16.84 21.17 2.99
N GLU A 23 -16.49 22.05 3.93
CA GLU A 23 -15.44 21.79 4.92
C GLU A 23 -15.81 20.63 5.83
N GLN A 24 -17.08 20.50 6.23
CA GLN A 24 -17.55 19.34 7.01
C GLN A 24 -17.54 18.07 6.15
N TRP A 25 -17.97 18.14 4.89
CA TRP A 25 -17.91 17.00 3.97
C TRP A 25 -16.47 16.50 3.74
N LEU A 26 -15.50 17.41 3.63
CA LEU A 26 -14.07 17.07 3.54
C LEU A 26 -13.57 16.35 4.80
N LYS A 27 -13.99 16.80 6.00
CA LYS A 27 -13.63 16.13 7.24
C LYS A 27 -14.20 14.72 7.30
N ASP A 28 -15.49 14.56 7.00
CA ASP A 28 -16.15 13.26 7.05
C ASP A 28 -15.57 12.28 6.01
N SER A 29 -15.20 12.78 4.83
CA SER A 29 -14.49 12.00 3.81
C SER A 29 -13.10 11.58 4.29
N SER A 30 -12.38 12.48 4.95
CA SER A 30 -11.05 12.20 5.53
C SER A 30 -11.11 11.18 6.68
N GLU A 31 -12.15 11.25 7.52
CA GLU A 31 -12.36 10.26 8.59
C GLU A 31 -12.65 8.87 8.03
N LEU A 32 -13.49 8.77 7.00
CA LEU A 32 -13.72 7.49 6.32
C LEU A 32 -12.42 6.92 5.74
N GLU A 33 -11.64 7.75 5.06
CA GLU A 33 -10.35 7.35 4.49
C GLU A 33 -9.35 6.91 5.57
N ALA A 34 -9.31 7.62 6.71
CA ALA A 34 -8.43 7.30 7.84
C ALA A 34 -8.76 5.92 8.43
N VAL A 35 -10.03 5.61 8.67
CA VAL A 35 -10.46 4.30 9.18
C VAL A 35 -10.10 3.17 8.21
N ILE A 36 -10.34 3.36 6.91
CA ILE A 36 -10.00 2.37 5.89
C ILE A 36 -8.48 2.17 5.80
N SER A 37 -7.73 3.26 5.81
CA SER A 37 -6.26 3.22 5.76
C SER A 37 -5.66 2.56 6.98
N GLU A 38 -6.22 2.77 8.16
CA GLU A 38 -5.80 2.10 9.39
C GLU A 38 -6.02 0.59 9.30
N ASP A 39 -7.20 0.12 8.88
CA ASP A 39 -7.46 -1.32 8.71
C ASP A 39 -6.50 -1.95 7.68
N ALA A 40 -6.31 -1.29 6.53
CA ALA A 40 -5.38 -1.76 5.50
C ALA A 40 -3.94 -1.84 6.02
N CYS A 41 -3.49 -0.82 6.76
CA CYS A 41 -2.16 -0.77 7.35
C CYS A 41 -1.97 -1.91 8.37
N TRP A 42 -2.94 -2.15 9.26
CA TRP A 42 -2.85 -3.24 10.23
C TRP A 42 -2.83 -4.62 9.58
N ARG A 43 -3.57 -4.83 8.50
CA ARG A 43 -3.50 -6.09 7.71
C ARG A 43 -2.09 -6.30 7.17
N GLN A 44 -1.49 -5.27 6.59
CA GLN A 44 -0.12 -5.31 6.08
C GLN A 44 0.90 -5.57 7.19
N VAL A 45 0.82 -4.84 8.31
CA VAL A 45 1.75 -5.01 9.44
C VAL A 45 1.68 -6.43 9.99
N ARG A 46 0.49 -6.96 10.26
CA ARG A 46 0.33 -8.32 10.78
C ARG A 46 0.89 -9.37 9.82
N MET A 47 0.59 -9.25 8.53
CA MET A 47 1.10 -10.15 7.51
C MET A 47 2.64 -10.09 7.39
N THR A 48 3.24 -8.90 7.47
CA THR A 48 4.71 -8.76 7.40
C THR A 48 5.43 -9.22 8.68
N CYS A 49 4.75 -9.21 9.83
CA CYS A 49 5.31 -9.74 11.08
C CYS A 49 5.36 -11.28 11.11
N ASP A 50 4.48 -11.94 10.35
CA ASP A 50 4.40 -13.42 10.28
C ASP A 50 4.03 -13.84 8.85
N THR A 51 5.04 -13.85 7.98
CA THR A 51 4.89 -14.11 6.54
C THR A 51 4.55 -15.58 6.20
N GLU A 52 4.62 -16.48 7.16
CA GLU A 52 4.25 -17.90 6.99
C GLU A 52 2.78 -18.16 7.37
N ASN A 53 2.13 -17.22 8.00
CA ASN A 53 0.76 -17.34 8.48
C ASN A 53 -0.25 -17.09 7.35
N LYS A 54 -0.80 -18.18 6.83
CA LYS A 54 -1.76 -18.14 5.71
C LYS A 54 -3.03 -17.35 6.01
N THR A 55 -3.51 -17.34 7.25
CA THR A 55 -4.70 -16.55 7.61
C THR A 55 -4.44 -15.05 7.51
N LEU A 56 -3.25 -14.59 7.89
CA LEU A 56 -2.87 -13.19 7.77
C LEU A 56 -2.66 -12.78 6.31
N GLU A 57 -2.05 -13.67 5.51
CA GLU A 57 -1.91 -13.50 4.06
C GLU A 57 -3.29 -13.39 3.37
N GLU A 58 -4.21 -14.30 3.68
CA GLU A 58 -5.58 -14.29 3.14
C GLU A 58 -6.34 -13.01 3.52
N ALA A 59 -6.19 -12.54 4.77
CA ALA A 59 -6.82 -11.30 5.23
C ALA A 59 -6.27 -10.06 4.49
N PHE A 60 -4.96 -10.03 4.20
CA PHE A 60 -4.34 -8.99 3.39
C PHE A 60 -4.84 -9.07 1.95
N ASN A 61 -4.75 -10.23 1.31
CA ASN A 61 -5.17 -10.43 -0.08
C ASN A 61 -6.65 -10.10 -0.29
N TYR A 62 -7.53 -10.50 0.64
CA TYR A 62 -8.94 -10.16 0.59
C TYR A 62 -9.18 -8.65 0.49
N PHE A 63 -8.43 -7.85 1.26
CA PHE A 63 -8.57 -6.40 1.19
C PHE A 63 -8.14 -5.85 -0.18
N TYR A 64 -6.98 -6.24 -0.68
CA TYR A 64 -6.43 -5.69 -1.92
C TYR A 64 -7.05 -6.25 -3.20
N VAL A 65 -7.65 -7.43 -3.15
CA VAL A 65 -8.29 -8.07 -4.32
C VAL A 65 -9.81 -7.80 -4.34
N GLU A 66 -10.46 -7.79 -3.16
CA GLU A 66 -11.92 -7.73 -3.09
C GLU A 66 -12.46 -6.36 -2.64
N ILE A 67 -11.75 -5.62 -1.81
CA ILE A 67 -12.23 -4.37 -1.22
C ILE A 67 -11.66 -3.15 -1.95
N ALA A 68 -10.35 -3.03 -2.03
CA ALA A 68 -9.68 -1.86 -2.63
C ALA A 68 -10.12 -1.57 -4.07
N PRO A 69 -10.29 -2.57 -4.97
CA PRO A 69 -10.77 -2.31 -6.32
C PRO A 69 -12.16 -1.68 -6.36
N LYS A 70 -13.05 -2.09 -5.44
CA LYS A 70 -14.43 -1.54 -5.37
C LYS A 70 -14.46 -0.11 -4.85
N MET A 71 -13.47 0.31 -4.04
CA MET A 71 -13.39 1.67 -3.52
C MET A 71 -12.92 2.68 -4.58
N GLN A 72 -12.08 2.27 -5.53
CA GLN A 72 -11.45 3.20 -6.47
C GLN A 72 -12.45 4.01 -7.31
N PRO A 73 -13.52 3.43 -7.89
CA PRO A 73 -14.52 4.21 -8.61
C PRO A 73 -15.27 5.21 -7.71
N TYR A 74 -15.48 4.86 -6.43
CA TYR A 74 -16.10 5.78 -5.48
C TYR A 74 -15.18 6.93 -5.13
N ALA A 75 -13.90 6.67 -4.92
CA ALA A 75 -12.89 7.70 -4.67
C ALA A 75 -12.81 8.68 -5.86
N ASP A 76 -12.79 8.21 -7.10
CA ASP A 76 -12.83 9.07 -8.28
C ASP A 76 -14.11 9.93 -8.33
N LYS A 77 -15.28 9.34 -8.05
CA LYS A 77 -16.54 10.10 -7.99
C LYS A 77 -16.54 11.17 -6.90
N LEU A 78 -15.99 10.88 -5.71
CA LEU A 78 -15.85 11.85 -4.63
C LEU A 78 -14.89 12.98 -5.03
N ASN A 79 -13.77 12.65 -5.64
CA ASN A 79 -12.82 13.66 -6.18
C ASN A 79 -13.47 14.57 -7.20
N ARG A 80 -14.23 14.01 -8.15
CA ARG A 80 -14.96 14.80 -9.17
C ARG A 80 -16.04 15.66 -8.52
N LYS A 81 -16.77 15.16 -7.53
CA LYS A 81 -17.75 15.93 -6.78
C LYS A 81 -17.12 17.13 -6.10
N LEU A 82 -15.95 16.95 -5.46
CA LEU A 82 -15.20 18.04 -4.85
C LEU A 82 -14.82 19.12 -5.88
N VAL A 83 -14.23 18.73 -6.99
CA VAL A 83 -13.76 19.68 -8.02
C VAL A 83 -14.94 20.40 -8.68
N ALA A 84 -16.06 19.72 -8.89
CA ALA A 84 -17.26 20.29 -9.48
C ALA A 84 -18.07 21.17 -8.51
N CYS A 85 -17.81 21.12 -7.21
CA CYS A 85 -18.54 21.90 -6.21
C CYS A 85 -18.24 23.40 -6.36
N ALA A 86 -19.30 24.21 -6.43
CA ALA A 86 -19.18 25.67 -6.59
C ALA A 86 -18.37 26.31 -5.45
N PHE A 87 -18.51 25.79 -4.22
CA PHE A 87 -17.85 26.31 -3.02
C PHE A 87 -16.36 25.94 -2.91
N THR A 88 -15.84 25.08 -3.80
CA THR A 88 -14.40 24.74 -3.80
C THR A 88 -13.52 25.96 -4.04
N LYS A 89 -14.01 26.94 -4.81
CA LYS A 89 -13.29 28.20 -5.06
C LYS A 89 -13.27 29.14 -3.86
N GLU A 90 -14.11 28.89 -2.86
CA GLU A 90 -14.19 29.68 -1.62
C GLU A 90 -13.28 29.13 -0.52
N LEU A 91 -12.71 27.93 -0.72
CA LEU A 91 -11.74 27.36 0.20
C LEU A 91 -10.49 28.24 0.27
N ASP A 92 -9.84 28.23 1.43
CA ASP A 92 -8.56 28.92 1.61
C ASP A 92 -7.51 28.40 0.63
N ALA A 93 -7.09 29.24 -0.28
CA ALA A 93 -6.19 28.87 -1.37
C ALA A 93 -4.81 28.41 -0.85
N GLU A 94 -4.27 29.03 0.20
CA GLU A 94 -2.98 28.65 0.77
C GLU A 94 -3.07 27.27 1.43
N LYS A 95 -4.11 27.04 2.21
CA LYS A 95 -4.35 25.79 2.96
C LYS A 95 -4.65 24.61 2.02
N TYR A 96 -5.48 24.80 1.00
CA TYR A 96 -6.00 23.71 0.18
C TYR A 96 -5.31 23.54 -1.19
N PHE A 97 -4.38 24.41 -1.58
CA PHE A 97 -3.74 24.37 -2.90
C PHE A 97 -3.13 23.02 -3.24
N THR A 98 -2.29 22.48 -2.37
CA THR A 98 -1.60 21.21 -2.62
C THR A 98 -2.58 20.04 -2.69
N TYR A 99 -3.57 20.05 -1.80
CA TYR A 99 -4.61 19.02 -1.76
C TYR A 99 -5.43 19.02 -3.05
N LEU A 100 -6.00 20.15 -3.45
CA LEU A 100 -6.83 20.27 -4.66
C LEU A 100 -6.03 19.94 -5.93
N ARG A 101 -4.77 20.33 -6.00
CA ARG A 101 -3.88 19.96 -7.10
C ARG A 101 -3.67 18.45 -7.17
N SER A 102 -3.51 17.77 -6.03
CA SER A 102 -3.37 16.31 -5.96
C SER A 102 -4.66 15.61 -6.39
N ILE A 103 -5.81 16.11 -5.96
CA ILE A 103 -7.13 15.60 -6.36
C ILE A 103 -7.32 15.72 -7.89
N GLN A 104 -7.00 16.89 -8.46
CA GLN A 104 -7.10 17.07 -9.91
C GLN A 104 -6.21 16.07 -10.66
N LYS A 105 -4.97 15.90 -10.23
CA LYS A 105 -4.05 14.91 -10.83
C LYS A 105 -4.57 13.46 -10.69
N SER A 106 -5.17 13.13 -9.56
CA SER A 106 -5.77 11.80 -9.36
C SER A 106 -6.90 11.55 -10.36
N ILE A 107 -7.76 12.57 -10.60
CA ILE A 107 -8.83 12.48 -11.61
C ILE A 107 -8.24 12.33 -13.02
N ASP A 108 -7.22 13.12 -13.37
CA ASP A 108 -6.59 13.11 -14.69
C ASP A 108 -5.91 11.75 -15.00
N LEU A 109 -5.39 11.09 -13.98
CA LEU A 109 -4.67 9.81 -14.09
C LEU A 109 -5.59 8.60 -13.91
N PHE A 110 -6.80 8.78 -13.37
CA PHE A 110 -7.69 7.65 -13.10
C PHE A 110 -8.12 6.96 -14.40
N ARG A 111 -7.94 5.66 -14.44
CA ARG A 111 -8.43 4.77 -15.50
C ARG A 111 -9.01 3.52 -14.85
N GLU A 112 -10.29 3.27 -15.07
CA GLU A 112 -10.97 2.10 -14.52
C GLU A 112 -10.32 0.79 -14.99
N ALA A 113 -9.81 0.77 -16.22
CA ALA A 113 -9.07 -0.36 -16.78
C ALA A 113 -7.78 -0.71 -16.01
N ASN A 114 -7.22 0.24 -15.25
CA ASN A 114 -6.03 0.01 -14.42
C ASN A 114 -6.35 -0.71 -13.10
N ILE A 115 -7.61 -0.73 -12.65
CA ILE A 115 -7.99 -1.30 -11.34
C ILE A 115 -7.55 -2.77 -11.20
N PRO A 116 -7.86 -3.69 -12.13
CA PRO A 116 -7.40 -5.07 -12.01
C PRO A 116 -5.88 -5.20 -12.06
N ILE A 117 -5.21 -4.37 -12.88
CA ILE A 117 -3.75 -4.37 -12.98
C ILE A 117 -3.11 -3.95 -11.65
N MET A 118 -3.66 -2.93 -10.99
CA MET A 118 -3.20 -2.46 -9.67
C MET A 118 -3.39 -3.53 -8.59
N SER A 119 -4.50 -4.26 -8.62
CA SER A 119 -4.76 -5.37 -7.70
C SER A 119 -3.74 -6.50 -7.88
N GLU A 120 -3.49 -6.93 -9.12
CA GLU A 120 -2.47 -7.93 -9.41
C GLU A 120 -1.06 -7.48 -8.98
N LEU A 121 -0.71 -6.22 -9.24
CA LEU A 121 0.57 -5.65 -8.79
C LEU A 121 0.73 -5.69 -7.28
N SER A 122 -0.34 -5.44 -6.52
CA SER A 122 -0.30 -5.50 -5.04
C SER A 122 0.01 -6.92 -4.55
N VAL A 123 -0.61 -7.93 -5.16
CA VAL A 123 -0.33 -9.35 -4.85
C VAL A 123 1.10 -9.74 -5.23
N MET A 124 1.57 -9.32 -6.41
CA MET A 124 2.94 -9.60 -6.85
C MET A 124 4.00 -8.91 -5.96
N GLN A 125 3.71 -7.71 -5.48
CA GLN A 125 4.61 -7.01 -4.54
C GLN A 125 4.72 -7.74 -3.19
N GLN A 126 3.64 -8.35 -2.72
CA GLN A 126 3.67 -9.17 -1.51
C GLN A 126 4.61 -10.37 -1.65
N GLN A 127 4.68 -11.00 -2.83
CA GLN A 127 5.58 -12.14 -3.08
C GLN A 127 7.06 -11.80 -2.83
N PHE A 128 7.47 -10.55 -3.06
CA PHE A 128 8.81 -10.10 -2.67
C PHE A 128 9.03 -10.22 -1.16
N GLY A 129 8.04 -9.82 -0.37
CA GLY A 129 8.07 -9.94 1.10
C GLY A 129 8.18 -11.40 1.56
N GLU A 130 7.46 -12.31 0.90
CA GLU A 130 7.53 -13.75 1.20
C GLU A 130 8.91 -14.36 0.91
N ILE A 131 9.50 -14.03 -0.25
CA ILE A 131 10.85 -14.49 -0.59
C ILE A 131 11.86 -13.92 0.40
N ALA A 132 11.81 -12.62 0.68
CA ALA A 132 12.75 -11.96 1.59
C ALA A 132 12.58 -12.42 3.05
N GLY A 133 11.34 -12.67 3.49
CA GLY A 133 11.03 -13.13 4.84
C GLY A 133 11.56 -14.54 5.17
N LYS A 134 11.67 -15.39 4.15
CA LYS A 134 12.22 -16.77 4.27
C LYS A 134 13.76 -16.80 4.25
N MET A 135 14.43 -15.66 4.08
CA MET A 135 15.89 -15.63 4.06
C MET A 135 16.43 -15.69 5.49
N THR A 136 17.03 -16.82 5.85
CA THR A 136 17.69 -17.03 7.13
C THR A 136 19.16 -17.44 6.93
N VAL A 137 19.96 -17.19 7.96
CA VAL A 137 21.36 -17.62 8.05
C VAL A 137 21.66 -18.16 9.43
N GLU A 138 22.54 -19.17 9.49
CA GLU A 138 23.01 -19.71 10.75
C GLU A 138 24.26 -18.95 11.23
N VAL A 139 24.22 -18.45 12.47
CA VAL A 139 25.36 -17.80 13.15
C VAL A 139 25.51 -18.45 14.52
N GLU A 140 26.71 -18.97 14.83
CA GLU A 140 27.02 -19.64 16.11
C GLU A 140 26.03 -20.77 16.47
N GLY A 141 25.61 -21.56 15.45
CA GLY A 141 24.72 -22.71 15.64
C GLY A 141 23.24 -22.33 15.85
N LYS A 142 22.86 -21.09 15.62
CA LYS A 142 21.48 -20.60 15.73
C LYS A 142 21.05 -19.90 14.45
N GLU A 143 19.81 -20.15 14.05
CA GLU A 143 19.20 -19.55 12.87
C GLU A 143 18.67 -18.14 13.18
N TYR A 144 18.95 -17.21 12.26
CA TYR A 144 18.54 -15.80 12.33
C TYR A 144 18.00 -15.34 10.99
N THR A 145 16.99 -14.46 10.99
CA THR A 145 16.64 -13.70 9.79
C THR A 145 17.80 -12.79 9.40
N LEU A 146 17.83 -12.32 8.14
CA LEU A 146 18.92 -11.44 7.70
C LEU A 146 19.01 -10.15 8.53
N GLN A 147 17.86 -9.60 8.96
CA GLN A 147 17.79 -8.43 9.83
C GLN A 147 18.36 -8.72 11.23
N GLN A 148 18.02 -9.84 11.80
CA GLN A 148 18.57 -10.28 13.11
C GLN A 148 20.07 -10.55 13.00
N ALA A 149 20.53 -11.18 11.92
CA ALA A 149 21.94 -11.46 11.68
C ALA A 149 22.76 -10.18 11.49
N ALA A 150 22.16 -9.12 10.96
CA ALA A 150 22.84 -7.84 10.74
C ALA A 150 23.44 -7.23 12.02
N LYS A 151 22.88 -7.53 13.22
CA LYS A 151 23.45 -7.09 14.50
C LYS A 151 24.90 -7.56 14.74
N PHE A 152 25.25 -8.74 14.20
CA PHE A 152 26.62 -9.27 14.33
C PHE A 152 27.64 -8.48 13.50
N LEU A 153 27.19 -7.68 12.51
CA LEU A 153 28.06 -6.80 11.73
C LEU A 153 28.60 -5.62 12.56
N GLU A 154 28.02 -5.37 13.74
CA GLU A 154 28.47 -4.35 14.71
C GLU A 154 29.48 -4.92 15.73
N SER A 155 29.76 -6.23 15.69
CA SER A 155 30.73 -6.89 16.60
C SER A 155 32.11 -6.27 16.48
N SER A 156 32.87 -6.21 17.59
CA SER A 156 34.31 -5.85 17.57
C SER A 156 35.17 -6.92 16.90
N ASP A 157 34.72 -8.19 16.86
CA ASP A 157 35.41 -9.27 16.17
C ASP A 157 35.25 -9.15 14.64
N ARG A 158 36.36 -8.83 13.97
CA ARG A 158 36.41 -8.66 12.52
C ARG A 158 36.10 -9.96 11.76
N LYS A 159 36.55 -11.11 12.29
CA LYS A 159 36.33 -12.39 11.63
C LYS A 159 34.84 -12.78 11.65
N LEU A 160 34.18 -12.57 12.79
CA LEU A 160 32.74 -12.78 12.91
C LEU A 160 31.95 -11.85 11.95
N ARG A 161 32.35 -10.57 11.87
CA ARG A 161 31.70 -9.64 10.91
C ARG A 161 31.82 -10.11 9.46
N GLU A 162 33.03 -10.54 9.05
CA GLU A 162 33.28 -11.02 7.69
C GLU A 162 32.47 -12.30 7.40
N GLU A 163 32.48 -13.26 8.32
CA GLU A 163 31.72 -14.51 8.20
C GLU A 163 30.22 -14.22 8.01
N VAL A 164 29.65 -13.43 8.90
CA VAL A 164 28.20 -13.09 8.85
C VAL A 164 27.86 -12.29 7.61
N TYR A 165 28.71 -11.33 7.21
CA TYR A 165 28.52 -10.59 5.96
C TYR A 165 28.44 -11.53 4.76
N MET A 166 29.40 -12.45 4.64
CA MET A 166 29.41 -13.42 3.54
C MET A 166 28.20 -14.34 3.54
N LYS A 167 27.79 -14.83 4.73
CA LYS A 167 26.56 -15.63 4.87
C LYS A 167 25.32 -14.87 4.37
N ILE A 168 25.15 -13.62 4.79
CA ILE A 168 24.03 -12.76 4.36
C ILE A 168 24.05 -12.55 2.84
N GLN A 169 25.21 -12.21 2.26
CA GLN A 169 25.30 -11.98 0.82
C GLN A 169 25.06 -13.26 0.01
N ASN A 170 25.65 -14.37 0.42
CA ASN A 170 25.44 -15.66 -0.23
C ASN A 170 23.97 -16.10 -0.19
N ARG A 171 23.27 -15.86 0.96
CA ARG A 171 21.85 -16.19 1.10
C ARG A 171 20.99 -15.37 0.13
N ARG A 172 21.25 -14.06 0.02
CA ARG A 172 20.58 -13.19 -0.97
C ARG A 172 20.84 -13.64 -2.40
N TYR A 173 22.07 -14.06 -2.68
CA TYR A 173 22.45 -14.51 -4.01
C TYR A 173 21.73 -15.80 -4.44
N GLN A 174 21.38 -16.68 -3.49
CA GLN A 174 20.64 -17.91 -3.78
C GLN A 174 19.26 -17.64 -4.38
N ASP A 175 18.55 -16.58 -3.92
CA ASP A 175 17.20 -16.25 -4.38
C ASP A 175 17.19 -15.24 -5.55
N ARG A 176 18.35 -14.86 -6.10
CA ARG A 176 18.46 -13.82 -7.14
C ARG A 176 17.59 -14.10 -8.37
N GLU A 177 17.52 -15.35 -8.82
CA GLU A 177 16.75 -15.69 -10.02
C GLU A 177 15.25 -15.55 -9.79
N ALA A 178 14.76 -15.95 -8.61
CA ALA A 178 13.36 -15.77 -8.23
C ALA A 178 13.01 -14.26 -8.12
N LEU A 179 13.90 -13.47 -7.51
CA LEU A 179 13.72 -12.02 -7.37
C LEU A 179 13.81 -11.32 -8.74
N ASN A 180 14.73 -11.70 -9.62
CA ASN A 180 14.83 -11.12 -10.96
C ASN A 180 13.59 -11.43 -11.77
N THR A 181 13.13 -12.68 -11.77
CA THR A 181 11.89 -13.08 -12.46
C THR A 181 10.70 -12.29 -11.98
N LEU A 182 10.52 -12.16 -10.66
CA LEU A 182 9.44 -11.36 -10.07
C LEU A 182 9.56 -9.88 -10.46
N PHE A 183 10.77 -9.33 -10.46
CA PHE A 183 11.02 -7.94 -10.85
C PHE A 183 10.64 -7.69 -12.31
N ASP A 184 11.07 -8.56 -13.23
CA ASP A 184 10.76 -8.45 -14.66
C ASP A 184 9.24 -8.53 -14.89
N GLN A 185 8.54 -9.43 -14.18
CA GLN A 185 7.08 -9.53 -14.23
C GLN A 185 6.41 -8.26 -13.71
N LEU A 186 6.89 -7.68 -12.59
CA LEU A 186 6.40 -6.42 -12.04
C LEU A 186 6.59 -5.26 -13.02
N VAL A 187 7.74 -5.18 -13.68
CA VAL A 187 8.03 -4.15 -14.70
C VAL A 187 7.08 -4.30 -15.89
N ALA A 188 6.96 -5.52 -16.42
CA ALA A 188 6.07 -5.81 -17.54
C ALA A 188 4.59 -5.47 -17.21
N LYS A 189 4.15 -5.78 -15.97
CA LYS A 189 2.80 -5.47 -15.52
C LYS A 189 2.58 -3.97 -15.35
N ARG A 190 3.54 -3.23 -14.78
CA ARG A 190 3.47 -1.77 -14.68
C ARG A 190 3.44 -1.08 -16.02
N HIS A 191 4.09 -1.64 -17.02
CA HIS A 191 4.08 -1.10 -18.38
C HIS A 191 2.71 -1.20 -19.06
N GLN A 192 1.78 -2.00 -18.52
CA GLN A 192 0.40 -2.11 -18.99
C GLN A 192 -0.52 -1.00 -18.42
N LEU A 193 -0.05 -0.24 -17.42
CA LEU A 193 -0.83 0.87 -16.88
C LEU A 193 -0.91 2.00 -17.91
N ALA A 194 -2.15 2.40 -18.23
CA ALA A 194 -2.44 3.42 -19.24
C ALA A 194 -2.30 4.85 -18.68
#